data_b274902abcf1e35966117a14293ae159
#
_entry.id   b274902abcf1e35966117a14293ae159
#
_cell.length_a   1.000
_cell.length_b   1.000
_cell.length_c   1.000
_cell.angle_alpha   90.00
_cell.angle_beta   90.00
_cell.angle_gamma   90.00
#
_symmetry.space_group_name_H-M   'P 1'
#
loop_
_entity.id
_entity.type
_entity.pdbx_description
1 polymer ?
#
loop_
_entity_poly.entity_id
_entity_poly.type
_entity_poly.pdbx_seq_one_letter_code
_entity_poly.pdbx_strand_id
1 'polypeptide(L)'
;MRLHIFNPEHDIALAADLANFTSPHAGRQLRHDLGFLPALWAEEGDVVVVDDVELAQQSLRKTVTAALKKKVATRFNNVQLVSGASGLTLDSVSPWGWDRAVRARLQRCGVGDSLLPTDEQMDLVRRLSHRRVAMQLLPSLRLDGTVGESFECTSEDEVNALLERFRRVVLKAPWSSSGRGIRFLDVSCQGDTEKTNNERGWLRNVIKAQGSVMVEPYYNKVKDFGMEFSVDADGKVHYEGLSLFHTMNGAYTGNILASEQVKLSLLGRYLPETLLHEVQQTVCTCAEPLLRGYHGPFGIDMMVVANNCQLSIVNCQFLLHPCVEINLRRTMGHVALSLTPQDDDVRAVMRIEYVGGSYHLKLTNSKKTI
;
A
#
# COMPACT_ATOMS: atom_id res chain seq x y z
N MET A 1 9.17 -16.15 -19.41
CA MET A 1 9.67 -16.14 -18.01
C MET A 1 9.66 -14.72 -17.51
N ARG A 2 8.94 -14.43 -16.43
CA ARG A 2 8.91 -13.13 -15.78
C ARG A 2 9.86 -13.09 -14.58
N LEU A 3 10.59 -12.00 -14.40
CA LEU A 3 11.44 -11.80 -13.24
C LEU A 3 10.71 -10.94 -12.21
N HIS A 4 10.70 -11.38 -10.97
CA HIS A 4 10.13 -10.64 -9.84
C HIS A 4 11.22 -10.23 -8.85
N ILE A 5 11.00 -9.11 -8.15
CA ILE A 5 11.86 -8.65 -7.05
C ILE A 5 11.03 -7.93 -6.00
N PHE A 6 11.33 -8.18 -4.73
CA PHE A 6 10.74 -7.47 -3.59
C PHE A 6 11.61 -6.28 -3.18
N ASN A 7 11.11 -5.06 -3.34
CA ASN A 7 11.75 -3.80 -2.95
C ASN A 7 10.81 -2.98 -2.04
N PRO A 8 10.67 -3.36 -0.75
CA PRO A 8 9.75 -2.72 0.19
C PRO A 8 10.10 -1.26 0.51
N GLU A 9 11.31 -0.83 0.19
CA GLU A 9 11.78 0.55 0.30
C GLU A 9 11.27 1.50 -0.79
N HIS A 10 10.45 1.02 -1.72
CA HIS A 10 9.97 1.73 -2.90
C HIS A 10 9.51 3.18 -2.63
N ASP A 11 8.62 3.39 -1.64
CA ASP A 11 8.04 4.73 -1.42
C ASP A 11 9.10 5.77 -0.99
N ILE A 12 10.08 5.34 -0.17
CA ILE A 12 11.18 6.23 0.23
C ILE A 12 12.22 6.40 -0.89
N ALA A 13 12.36 5.41 -1.78
CA ALA A 13 13.19 5.53 -2.98
C ALA A 13 12.55 6.52 -3.98
N LEU A 14 11.22 6.53 -4.13
CA LEU A 14 10.49 7.54 -4.90
C LEU A 14 10.66 8.95 -4.33
N ALA A 15 10.64 9.09 -2.99
CA ALA A 15 10.88 10.39 -2.34
C ALA A 15 12.30 10.90 -2.64
N ALA A 16 13.31 10.02 -2.60
CA ALA A 16 14.70 10.35 -2.87
C ALA A 16 15.00 10.60 -4.36
N ASP A 17 14.31 9.89 -5.25
CA ASP A 17 14.44 9.95 -6.72
C ASP A 17 15.87 9.75 -7.25
N LEU A 18 16.63 8.86 -6.62
CA LEU A 18 18.02 8.60 -6.92
C LEU A 18 18.26 7.15 -7.32
N ALA A 19 18.99 6.91 -8.42
CA ALA A 19 19.38 5.57 -8.86
C ALA A 19 20.34 4.86 -7.87
N ASN A 20 21.14 5.62 -7.13
CA ASN A 20 22.06 5.12 -6.10
C ASN A 20 21.51 5.25 -4.69
N PHE A 21 20.17 5.37 -4.54
CA PHE A 21 19.54 5.44 -3.22
C PHE A 21 19.87 4.20 -2.38
N THR A 22 20.32 4.46 -1.15
CA THR A 22 20.56 3.42 -0.16
C THR A 22 19.49 3.50 0.92
N SER A 23 18.65 2.47 0.99
CA SER A 23 17.57 2.43 1.98
C SER A 23 18.10 2.30 3.41
N PRO A 24 17.35 2.78 4.42
CA PRO A 24 17.66 2.53 5.83
C PRO A 24 17.86 1.04 6.14
N HIS A 25 18.62 0.74 7.19
CA HIS A 25 18.92 -0.65 7.59
C HIS A 25 17.68 -1.54 7.69
N ALA A 26 16.59 -1.06 8.33
CA ALA A 26 15.34 -1.81 8.47
C ALA A 26 14.70 -2.19 7.13
N GLY A 27 14.77 -1.31 6.12
CA GLY A 27 14.25 -1.61 4.78
C GLY A 27 15.10 -2.67 4.06
N ARG A 28 16.43 -2.57 4.16
CA ARG A 28 17.34 -3.58 3.61
C ARG A 28 17.16 -4.95 4.28
N GLN A 29 17.02 -4.95 5.61
CA GLN A 29 16.75 -6.17 6.37
C GLN A 29 15.42 -6.80 5.97
N LEU A 30 14.37 -5.99 5.83
CA LEU A 30 13.05 -6.47 5.39
C LEU A 30 13.12 -7.10 3.99
N ARG A 31 13.84 -6.47 3.06
CA ARG A 31 14.06 -7.02 1.70
C ARG A 31 14.84 -8.33 1.74
N HIS A 32 15.91 -8.40 2.53
CA HIS A 32 16.74 -9.59 2.70
C HIS A 32 15.93 -10.77 3.25
N ASP A 33 15.18 -10.55 4.33
CA ASP A 33 14.48 -11.62 5.03
C ASP A 33 13.21 -12.10 4.29
N LEU A 34 12.52 -11.18 3.58
CA LEU A 34 11.25 -11.43 2.91
C LEU A 34 11.35 -11.39 1.38
N GLY A 35 12.55 -11.43 0.82
CA GLY A 35 12.78 -11.41 -0.62
C GLY A 35 12.04 -12.51 -1.40
N PHE A 36 11.66 -13.59 -0.74
CA PHE A 36 10.89 -14.71 -1.31
C PHE A 36 9.41 -14.38 -1.56
N LEU A 37 8.85 -13.29 -1.00
CA LEU A 37 7.41 -12.99 -1.10
C LEU A 37 6.85 -13.05 -2.52
N PRO A 38 7.54 -12.59 -3.58
CA PRO A 38 7.04 -12.71 -4.94
C PRO A 38 6.71 -14.14 -5.37
N ALA A 39 7.36 -15.16 -4.82
CA ALA A 39 7.03 -16.55 -5.12
C ALA A 39 5.61 -16.96 -4.71
N LEU A 40 4.92 -16.16 -3.88
CA LEU A 40 3.54 -16.43 -3.48
C LEU A 40 2.50 -16.09 -4.56
N TRP A 41 2.87 -15.25 -5.56
CA TRP A 41 1.99 -14.86 -6.67
C TRP A 41 2.60 -15.08 -8.06
N ALA A 42 3.89 -15.43 -8.13
CA ALA A 42 4.56 -15.73 -9.38
C ALA A 42 3.97 -16.98 -10.06
N GLU A 43 4.02 -17.03 -11.39
CA GLU A 43 3.52 -18.14 -12.17
C GLU A 43 4.60 -19.23 -12.35
N GLU A 44 4.18 -20.40 -12.84
CA GLU A 44 5.12 -21.49 -13.12
C GLU A 44 6.14 -21.05 -14.18
N GLY A 45 7.41 -21.30 -13.89
CA GLY A 45 8.53 -20.91 -14.74
C GLY A 45 9.02 -19.48 -14.54
N ASP A 46 8.39 -18.70 -13.67
CA ASP A 46 8.89 -17.38 -13.27
C ASP A 46 10.10 -17.49 -12.33
N VAL A 47 10.85 -16.39 -12.22
CA VAL A 47 12.01 -16.30 -11.32
C VAL A 47 11.86 -15.14 -10.35
N VAL A 48 12.42 -15.31 -9.15
CA VAL A 48 12.46 -14.26 -8.12
C VAL A 48 13.91 -13.98 -7.75
N VAL A 49 14.32 -12.72 -7.89
CA VAL A 49 15.65 -12.27 -7.45
C VAL A 49 15.62 -12.00 -5.96
N VAL A 50 16.53 -12.63 -5.23
CA VAL A 50 16.68 -12.53 -3.77
C VAL A 50 18.11 -12.19 -3.38
N ASP A 51 18.31 -11.64 -2.18
CA ASP A 51 19.65 -11.33 -1.67
C ASP A 51 20.38 -12.60 -1.20
N ASP A 52 19.65 -13.58 -0.65
CA ASP A 52 20.15 -14.86 -0.17
C ASP A 52 19.18 -15.98 -0.58
N VAL A 53 19.63 -16.84 -1.49
CA VAL A 53 18.80 -17.91 -2.08
C VAL A 53 18.46 -18.99 -1.05
N GLU A 54 19.40 -19.35 -0.18
CA GLU A 54 19.18 -20.40 0.82
C GLU A 54 18.19 -19.97 1.88
N LEU A 55 18.37 -18.76 2.43
CA LEU A 55 17.45 -18.16 3.40
C LEU A 55 16.04 -18.02 2.80
N ALA A 56 15.95 -17.52 1.57
CA ALA A 56 14.69 -17.35 0.87
C ALA A 56 13.95 -18.66 0.64
N GLN A 57 14.67 -19.72 0.23
CA GLN A 57 14.11 -21.07 0.08
C GLN A 57 13.59 -21.64 1.39
N GLN A 58 14.34 -21.49 2.48
CA GLN A 58 13.91 -21.94 3.81
C GLN A 58 12.65 -21.21 4.27
N SER A 59 12.62 -19.88 4.09
CA SER A 59 11.49 -19.02 4.47
C SER A 59 10.24 -19.34 3.64
N LEU A 60 10.40 -19.55 2.33
CA LEU A 60 9.31 -19.98 1.44
C LEU A 60 8.74 -21.33 1.88
N ARG A 61 9.58 -22.34 2.11
CA ARG A 61 9.15 -23.67 2.57
C ARG A 61 8.38 -23.60 3.89
N LYS A 62 8.84 -22.81 4.86
CA LYS A 62 8.13 -22.58 6.14
C LYS A 62 6.75 -21.96 5.91
N THR A 63 6.67 -20.96 5.05
CA THR A 63 5.42 -20.27 4.71
C THR A 63 4.44 -21.21 4.02
N VAL A 64 4.89 -21.97 3.01
CA VAL A 64 4.09 -22.99 2.31
C VAL A 64 3.53 -24.02 3.29
N THR A 65 4.40 -24.58 4.14
CA THR A 65 3.99 -25.58 5.13
C THR A 65 2.94 -25.02 6.10
N ALA A 66 3.11 -23.76 6.54
CA ALA A 66 2.15 -23.09 7.41
C ALA A 66 0.81 -22.84 6.70
N ALA A 67 0.85 -22.42 5.42
CA ALA A 67 -0.34 -22.18 4.61
C ALA A 67 -1.15 -23.47 4.38
N LEU A 68 -0.50 -24.55 4.00
CA LEU A 68 -1.14 -25.88 3.81
C LEU A 68 -1.80 -26.37 5.10
N LYS A 69 -1.10 -26.29 6.25
CA LYS A 69 -1.67 -26.66 7.56
C LYS A 69 -2.91 -25.85 7.94
N LYS A 70 -3.04 -24.63 7.42
CA LYS A 70 -4.16 -23.73 7.71
C LYS A 70 -5.23 -23.71 6.62
N LYS A 71 -5.09 -24.57 5.60
CA LYS A 71 -6.00 -24.66 4.45
C LYS A 71 -6.16 -23.32 3.70
N VAL A 72 -5.15 -22.45 3.75
CA VAL A 72 -5.10 -21.26 2.90
C VAL A 72 -4.68 -21.68 1.50
N ALA A 73 -5.38 -21.19 0.47
CA ALA A 73 -5.03 -21.49 -0.91
C ALA A 73 -3.65 -20.95 -1.22
N THR A 74 -2.82 -21.79 -1.83
CA THR A 74 -1.49 -21.41 -2.26
C THR A 74 -1.27 -21.99 -3.65
N ARG A 75 -1.07 -21.09 -4.60
CA ARG A 75 -0.51 -21.47 -5.89
C ARG A 75 1.00 -21.49 -5.73
N PHE A 76 1.56 -22.57 -5.18
CA PHE A 76 3.02 -22.72 -5.18
C PHE A 76 3.40 -23.33 -6.52
N ASN A 77 3.58 -22.47 -7.47
CA ASN A 77 4.14 -22.81 -8.75
C ASN A 77 5.63 -23.14 -8.58
N ASN A 78 6.20 -23.87 -9.52
CA ASN A 78 7.63 -24.15 -9.55
C ASN A 78 8.39 -22.88 -9.96
N VAL A 79 8.64 -22.00 -8.96
CA VAL A 79 9.30 -20.71 -9.12
C VAL A 79 10.74 -20.84 -8.67
N GLN A 80 11.66 -20.34 -9.50
CA GLN A 80 13.08 -20.39 -9.20
C GLN A 80 13.51 -19.15 -8.42
N LEU A 81 14.23 -19.34 -7.30
CA LEU A 81 14.87 -18.26 -6.55
C LEU A 81 16.31 -18.12 -7.01
N VAL A 82 16.75 -16.90 -7.38
CA VAL A 82 18.07 -16.62 -7.95
C VAL A 82 18.71 -15.39 -7.31
N SER A 83 20.04 -15.31 -7.32
CA SER A 83 20.78 -14.13 -6.83
C SER A 83 21.04 -13.08 -7.92
N GLY A 84 20.79 -13.41 -9.19
CA GLY A 84 20.97 -12.53 -10.34
C GLY A 84 20.22 -13.05 -11.56
N ALA A 85 20.21 -12.27 -12.64
CA ALA A 85 19.47 -12.56 -13.87
C ALA A 85 20.38 -12.89 -15.08
N SER A 86 21.69 -12.88 -14.89
CA SER A 86 22.65 -13.15 -15.98
C SER A 86 22.43 -14.54 -16.57
N GLY A 87 22.29 -14.62 -17.91
CA GLY A 87 22.07 -15.85 -18.64
C GLY A 87 20.61 -16.34 -18.66
N LEU A 88 19.68 -15.64 -18.05
CA LEU A 88 18.25 -15.95 -18.13
C LEU A 88 17.61 -15.30 -19.36
N THR A 89 16.70 -16.03 -20.02
CA THR A 89 15.86 -15.49 -21.09
C THR A 89 14.57 -14.94 -20.48
N LEU A 90 14.51 -13.63 -20.32
CA LEU A 90 13.40 -12.93 -19.69
C LEU A 90 12.48 -12.28 -20.73
N ASP A 91 11.18 -12.36 -20.54
CA ASP A 91 10.16 -11.68 -21.34
C ASP A 91 9.71 -10.37 -20.68
N SER A 92 9.74 -10.30 -19.34
CA SER A 92 9.30 -9.13 -18.59
C SER A 92 9.86 -9.10 -17.16
N VAL A 93 9.74 -7.94 -16.53
CA VAL A 93 10.17 -7.70 -15.14
C VAL A 93 9.01 -7.10 -14.33
N SER A 94 8.79 -7.62 -13.14
CA SER A 94 7.71 -7.19 -12.24
C SER A 94 8.25 -6.98 -10.82
N PRO A 95 8.76 -5.78 -10.49
CA PRO A 95 9.14 -5.46 -9.12
C PRO A 95 7.92 -5.28 -8.21
N TRP A 96 8.15 -5.18 -6.91
CA TRP A 96 7.15 -4.72 -5.96
C TRP A 96 6.58 -3.35 -6.35
N GLY A 97 7.46 -2.42 -6.70
CA GLY A 97 7.13 -1.14 -7.29
C GLY A 97 8.32 -0.58 -8.07
N TRP A 98 8.06 0.18 -9.13
CA TRP A 98 9.09 0.78 -9.98
C TRP A 98 9.62 2.08 -9.38
N ASP A 99 10.93 2.14 -9.15
CA ASP A 99 11.69 3.34 -8.80
C ASP A 99 13.09 3.29 -9.43
N ARG A 100 13.81 4.42 -9.43
CA ARG A 100 15.14 4.51 -10.05
C ARG A 100 16.16 3.56 -9.39
N ALA A 101 16.05 3.31 -8.09
CA ALA A 101 16.98 2.46 -7.37
C ALA A 101 16.78 0.98 -7.72
N VAL A 102 15.52 0.51 -7.82
CA VAL A 102 15.24 -0.87 -8.24
C VAL A 102 15.61 -1.09 -9.69
N ARG A 103 15.36 -0.12 -10.60
CA ARG A 103 15.83 -0.18 -11.99
C ARG A 103 17.33 -0.37 -12.06
N ALA A 104 18.09 0.48 -11.38
CA ALA A 104 19.56 0.38 -11.34
C ALA A 104 20.07 -0.92 -10.71
N ARG A 105 19.33 -1.46 -9.72
CA ARG A 105 19.63 -2.76 -9.14
C ARG A 105 19.42 -3.89 -10.14
N LEU A 106 18.33 -3.89 -10.88
CA LEU A 106 18.01 -4.89 -11.90
C LEU A 106 19.07 -4.89 -13.03
N GLN A 107 19.55 -3.71 -13.47
CA GLN A 107 20.68 -3.60 -14.40
C GLN A 107 21.92 -4.30 -13.84
N ARG A 108 22.28 -4.04 -12.58
CA ARG A 108 23.42 -4.71 -11.92
C ARG A 108 23.21 -6.22 -11.74
N CYS A 109 21.97 -6.68 -11.66
CA CYS A 109 21.62 -8.10 -11.62
C CYS A 109 21.68 -8.79 -13.00
N GLY A 110 21.95 -8.05 -14.08
CA GLY A 110 22.09 -8.58 -15.44
C GLY A 110 20.80 -8.55 -16.28
N VAL A 111 19.79 -7.77 -15.87
CA VAL A 111 18.57 -7.55 -16.67
C VAL A 111 18.91 -6.61 -17.84
N GLY A 112 18.53 -6.99 -19.07
CA GLY A 112 18.74 -6.18 -20.26
C GLY A 112 17.93 -4.88 -20.26
N ASP A 113 18.51 -3.80 -20.78
CA ASP A 113 17.89 -2.46 -20.77
C ASP A 113 16.55 -2.41 -21.51
N SER A 114 16.34 -3.28 -22.52
CA SER A 114 15.07 -3.36 -23.26
C SER A 114 13.88 -3.80 -22.42
N LEU A 115 14.11 -4.42 -21.25
CA LEU A 115 13.08 -4.88 -20.29
C LEU A 115 12.86 -3.88 -19.15
N LEU A 116 13.67 -2.82 -19.10
CA LEU A 116 13.60 -1.83 -18.02
C LEU A 116 12.87 -0.57 -18.50
N PRO A 117 12.13 0.10 -17.61
CA PRO A 117 11.44 1.33 -17.96
C PRO A 117 12.42 2.46 -18.29
N THR A 118 12.03 3.35 -19.21
CA THR A 118 12.77 4.58 -19.56
C THR A 118 12.74 5.60 -18.41
N ASP A 119 13.52 6.68 -18.53
CA ASP A 119 13.48 7.75 -17.53
C ASP A 119 12.12 8.46 -17.51
N GLU A 120 11.47 8.65 -18.67
CA GLU A 120 10.13 9.23 -18.76
C GLU A 120 9.08 8.35 -18.08
N GLN A 121 9.21 7.03 -18.19
CA GLN A 121 8.34 6.09 -17.48
C GLN A 121 8.59 6.13 -15.97
N MET A 122 9.84 6.28 -15.53
CA MET A 122 10.15 6.45 -14.10
C MET A 122 9.59 7.77 -13.56
N ASP A 123 9.69 8.87 -14.31
CA ASP A 123 9.08 10.16 -13.95
C ASP A 123 7.56 10.06 -13.89
N LEU A 124 6.94 9.31 -14.80
CA LEU A 124 5.51 9.04 -14.78
C LEU A 124 5.11 8.29 -13.49
N VAL A 125 5.77 7.18 -13.18
CA VAL A 125 5.50 6.39 -11.96
C VAL A 125 5.63 7.26 -10.72
N ARG A 126 6.72 8.04 -10.61
CA ARG A 126 6.93 8.94 -9.47
C ARG A 126 5.82 9.99 -9.36
N ARG A 127 5.43 10.61 -10.46
CA ARG A 127 4.35 11.61 -10.51
C ARG A 127 3.00 11.00 -10.10
N LEU A 128 2.67 9.81 -10.61
CA LEU A 128 1.44 9.11 -10.30
C LEU A 128 1.41 8.52 -8.87
N SER A 129 2.57 8.28 -8.25
CA SER A 129 2.68 7.83 -6.86
C SER A 129 2.59 8.98 -5.84
N HIS A 130 2.47 10.23 -6.29
CA HIS A 130 2.28 11.37 -5.40
C HIS A 130 0.87 11.34 -4.81
N ARG A 131 0.72 11.60 -3.50
CA ARG A 131 -0.57 11.58 -2.81
C ARG A 131 -1.63 12.53 -3.39
N ARG A 132 -1.25 13.54 -4.19
CA ARG A 132 -2.22 14.35 -4.94
C ARG A 132 -3.12 13.52 -5.87
N VAL A 133 -2.68 12.36 -6.32
CA VAL A 133 -3.48 11.48 -7.19
C VAL A 133 -4.71 10.94 -6.44
N ALA A 134 -4.57 10.60 -5.16
CA ALA A 134 -5.72 10.28 -4.31
C ALA A 134 -6.68 11.48 -4.16
N MET A 135 -6.14 12.70 -3.95
CA MET A 135 -6.93 13.93 -3.92
C MET A 135 -7.71 14.14 -5.24
N GLN A 136 -7.12 13.84 -6.39
CA GLN A 136 -7.78 13.97 -7.69
C GLN A 136 -8.89 12.93 -7.92
N LEU A 137 -8.78 11.74 -7.32
CA LEU A 137 -9.79 10.69 -7.43
C LEU A 137 -10.99 10.92 -6.48
N LEU A 138 -10.76 11.51 -5.31
CA LEU A 138 -11.77 11.70 -4.26
C LEU A 138 -13.09 12.34 -4.73
N PRO A 139 -13.11 13.40 -5.60
CA PRO A 139 -14.36 14.00 -6.08
C PRO A 139 -15.28 13.02 -6.82
N SER A 140 -14.70 12.07 -7.56
CA SER A 140 -15.46 11.02 -8.27
C SER A 140 -16.04 9.97 -7.33
N LEU A 141 -15.51 9.86 -6.12
CA LEU A 141 -15.93 8.90 -5.09
C LEU A 141 -16.86 9.53 -4.03
N ARG A 142 -17.40 10.73 -4.32
CA ARG A 142 -18.41 11.38 -3.46
C ARG A 142 -19.78 10.77 -3.72
N LEU A 143 -20.09 9.73 -2.98
CA LEU A 143 -21.36 9.01 -3.00
C LEU A 143 -22.07 9.22 -1.64
N ASP A 144 -23.37 8.90 -1.59
CA ASP A 144 -24.10 8.89 -0.33
C ASP A 144 -23.44 7.89 0.65
N GLY A 145 -23.11 8.34 1.86
CA GLY A 145 -22.41 7.54 2.85
C GLY A 145 -20.87 7.63 2.77
N THR A 146 -20.32 8.48 1.89
CA THR A 146 -18.87 8.74 1.84
C THR A 146 -18.49 10.09 2.46
N VAL A 147 -17.22 10.20 2.85
CA VAL A 147 -16.57 11.41 3.33
C VAL A 147 -15.11 11.41 2.86
N GLY A 148 -14.49 12.56 2.81
CA GLY A 148 -13.05 12.69 2.52
C GLY A 148 -12.78 14.00 1.79
N GLU A 149 -11.82 14.74 2.32
CA GLU A 149 -11.27 15.94 1.70
C GLU A 149 -9.74 15.86 1.82
N SER A 150 -9.04 16.26 0.77
CA SER A 150 -7.58 16.35 0.76
C SER A 150 -7.16 17.59 -0.03
N PHE A 151 -6.14 18.27 0.44
CA PHE A 151 -5.64 19.52 -0.12
C PHE A 151 -4.12 19.43 -0.25
N GLU A 152 -3.59 19.92 -1.36
CA GLU A 152 -2.16 20.09 -1.53
C GLU A 152 -1.78 21.51 -1.17
N CYS A 153 -0.85 21.68 -0.24
CA CYS A 153 -0.35 22.98 0.25
C CYS A 153 1.14 23.12 -0.04
N THR A 154 1.54 24.32 -0.48
CA THR A 154 2.93 24.67 -0.80
C THR A 154 3.54 25.65 0.20
N SER A 155 2.72 26.14 1.14
CA SER A 155 3.14 27.10 2.18
C SER A 155 2.52 26.77 3.54
N GLU A 156 3.15 27.30 4.61
CA GLU A 156 2.59 27.22 5.97
C GLU A 156 1.26 28.00 6.11
N ASP A 157 1.10 29.08 5.37
CA ASP A 157 -0.11 29.91 5.43
C ASP A 157 -1.34 29.17 4.90
N GLU A 158 -1.17 28.41 3.80
CA GLU A 158 -2.23 27.52 3.28
C GLU A 158 -2.61 26.43 4.31
N VAL A 159 -1.61 25.84 4.98
CA VAL A 159 -1.85 24.86 6.04
C VAL A 159 -2.58 25.49 7.24
N ASN A 160 -2.18 26.70 7.64
CA ASN A 160 -2.85 27.43 8.74
C ASN A 160 -4.31 27.74 8.42
N ALA A 161 -4.63 28.18 7.20
CA ALA A 161 -6.01 28.42 6.78
C ALA A 161 -6.88 27.15 6.88
N LEU A 162 -6.35 25.99 6.50
CA LEU A 162 -7.04 24.71 6.65
C LEU A 162 -7.15 24.27 8.12
N LEU A 163 -6.12 24.53 8.93
CA LEU A 163 -6.15 24.26 10.38
C LEU A 163 -7.22 25.11 11.09
N GLU A 164 -7.38 26.38 10.70
CA GLU A 164 -8.45 27.24 11.21
C GLU A 164 -9.84 26.72 10.82
N ARG A 165 -10.00 26.27 9.55
CA ARG A 165 -11.26 25.72 9.03
C ARG A 165 -11.67 24.44 9.73
N PHE A 166 -10.75 23.47 9.86
CA PHE A 166 -11.06 22.12 10.32
C PHE A 166 -10.72 21.88 11.80
N ARG A 167 -10.04 22.81 12.45
CA ARG A 167 -9.60 22.77 13.87
C ARG A 167 -8.56 21.69 14.15
N ARG A 168 -8.59 20.57 13.44
CA ARG A 168 -7.64 19.47 13.53
C ARG A 168 -7.39 18.85 12.16
N VAL A 169 -6.12 18.75 11.76
CA VAL A 169 -5.73 18.25 10.44
C VAL A 169 -4.63 17.21 10.54
N VAL A 170 -4.58 16.36 9.50
CA VAL A 170 -3.51 15.39 9.26
C VAL A 170 -2.65 15.94 8.13
N LEU A 171 -1.35 16.06 8.39
CA LEU A 171 -0.33 16.40 7.39
C LEU A 171 0.31 15.12 6.87
N LYS A 172 0.45 14.99 5.56
CA LYS A 172 1.08 13.82 4.92
C LYS A 172 2.15 14.29 3.93
N ALA A 173 3.37 13.76 4.04
CA ALA A 173 4.39 13.99 3.01
C ALA A 173 3.95 13.37 1.68
N PRO A 174 4.20 14.03 0.52
CA PRO A 174 3.81 13.56 -0.81
C PRO A 174 4.23 12.13 -1.13
N TRP A 175 5.45 11.77 -0.79
CA TRP A 175 5.99 10.41 -0.87
C TRP A 175 6.52 9.98 0.49
N SER A 176 5.91 8.96 1.06
CA SER A 176 6.34 8.37 2.34
C SER A 176 5.69 7.00 2.53
N SER A 177 6.23 6.19 3.43
CA SER A 177 5.69 4.87 3.74
C SER A 177 5.48 4.66 5.23
N SER A 178 4.62 3.70 5.56
CA SER A 178 4.48 3.12 6.92
C SER A 178 4.24 4.16 8.02
N GLY A 179 3.43 5.19 7.74
CA GLY A 179 3.05 6.22 8.73
C GLY A 179 4.15 7.20 9.14
N ARG A 180 5.39 7.06 8.64
CA ARG A 180 6.52 7.93 9.01
C ARG A 180 6.38 9.36 8.48
N GLY A 181 5.66 9.54 7.38
CA GLY A 181 5.38 10.83 6.75
C GLY A 181 4.06 11.45 7.18
N ILE A 182 3.54 11.14 8.35
CA ILE A 182 2.26 11.65 8.86
C ILE A 182 2.49 12.45 10.14
N ARG A 183 1.85 13.62 10.24
CA ARG A 183 1.83 14.48 11.43
C ARG A 183 0.41 14.99 11.66
N PHE A 184 0.17 15.46 12.88
CA PHE A 184 -1.14 15.96 13.29
C PHE A 184 -0.97 17.39 13.83
N LEU A 185 -1.83 18.31 13.37
CA LEU A 185 -1.95 19.63 13.97
C LEU A 185 -3.36 19.79 14.56
N ASP A 186 -3.43 20.40 15.74
CA ASP A 186 -4.67 20.65 16.46
C ASP A 186 -4.61 22.02 17.09
N VAL A 187 -5.63 22.83 16.87
CA VAL A 187 -5.70 24.20 17.42
C VAL A 187 -5.75 24.18 18.95
N SER A 188 -6.33 23.15 19.56
CA SER A 188 -6.41 23.02 21.03
C SER A 188 -5.05 22.75 21.70
N CYS A 189 -4.07 22.25 20.93
CA CYS A 189 -2.70 21.97 21.41
C CYS A 189 -1.73 23.15 21.27
N GLN A 190 -2.19 24.35 20.94
CA GLN A 190 -1.31 25.54 20.78
C GLN A 190 -0.58 25.95 22.07
N GLY A 191 -0.91 25.40 23.23
CA GLY A 191 -0.20 25.59 24.49
C GLY A 191 1.09 24.75 24.65
N ASP A 192 1.27 23.67 23.86
CA ASP A 192 2.47 22.85 23.83
C ASP A 192 3.42 23.35 22.72
N THR A 193 4.21 24.37 23.08
CA THR A 193 5.09 25.08 22.15
C THR A 193 6.16 24.20 21.53
N GLU A 194 6.70 23.23 22.28
CA GLU A 194 7.77 22.34 21.79
C GLU A 194 7.25 21.36 20.73
N LYS A 195 6.14 20.69 21.00
CA LYS A 195 5.50 19.77 20.05
C LYS A 195 5.07 20.48 18.77
N THR A 196 4.42 21.64 18.91
CA THR A 196 3.97 22.47 17.79
C THR A 196 5.16 22.94 16.94
N ASN A 197 6.28 23.33 17.55
CA ASN A 197 7.48 23.73 16.84
C ASN A 197 8.12 22.58 16.07
N ASN A 198 8.15 21.36 16.63
CA ASN A 198 8.64 20.16 15.96
C ASN A 198 7.82 19.81 14.72
N GLU A 199 6.47 19.85 14.82
CA GLU A 199 5.58 19.59 13.69
C GLU A 199 5.72 20.66 12.58
N ARG A 200 5.87 21.93 12.94
CA ARG A 200 6.11 23.02 11.98
C ARG A 200 7.51 22.92 11.33
N GLY A 201 8.52 22.52 12.10
CA GLY A 201 9.86 22.23 11.56
C GLY A 201 9.83 21.09 10.54
N TRP A 202 9.11 20.02 10.83
CA TRP A 202 8.90 18.92 9.90
C TRP A 202 8.14 19.39 8.64
N LEU A 203 7.06 20.16 8.79
CA LEU A 203 6.27 20.72 7.69
C LEU A 203 7.16 21.51 6.71
N ARG A 204 7.97 22.47 7.22
CA ARG A 204 8.90 23.27 6.39
C ARG A 204 9.90 22.38 5.64
N ASN A 205 10.45 21.37 6.32
CA ASN A 205 11.39 20.45 5.71
C ASN A 205 10.75 19.60 4.60
N VAL A 206 9.50 19.14 4.78
CA VAL A 206 8.76 18.41 3.75
C VAL A 206 8.47 19.29 2.54
N ILE A 207 7.96 20.49 2.72
CA ILE A 207 7.68 21.43 1.62
C ILE A 207 8.99 21.75 0.87
N LYS A 208 10.09 22.01 1.60
CA LYS A 208 11.40 22.26 0.98
C LYS A 208 11.93 21.09 0.19
N ALA A 209 11.78 19.86 0.69
CA ALA A 209 12.35 18.65 0.08
C ALA A 209 11.48 18.04 -1.01
N GLN A 210 10.14 18.11 -0.87
CA GLN A 210 9.19 17.43 -1.74
C GLN A 210 8.24 18.39 -2.49
N GLY A 211 8.36 19.70 -2.27
CA GLY A 211 7.63 20.77 -2.97
C GLY A 211 6.26 21.10 -2.37
N SER A 212 5.64 20.18 -1.65
CA SER A 212 4.31 20.36 -1.05
C SER A 212 4.10 19.45 0.15
N VAL A 213 2.97 19.61 0.82
CA VAL A 213 2.42 18.70 1.83
C VAL A 213 0.93 18.49 1.54
N MET A 214 0.44 17.27 1.77
CA MET A 214 -1.01 17.02 1.72
C MET A 214 -1.62 17.28 3.10
N VAL A 215 -2.77 17.92 3.10
CA VAL A 215 -3.53 18.29 4.33
C VAL A 215 -4.92 17.69 4.24
N GLU A 216 -5.33 16.99 5.27
CA GLU A 216 -6.68 16.40 5.35
C GLU A 216 -7.33 16.76 6.69
N PRO A 217 -8.66 16.92 6.73
CA PRO A 217 -9.38 16.97 8.01
C PRO A 217 -9.07 15.72 8.83
N TYR A 218 -9.02 15.85 10.14
CA TYR A 218 -8.91 14.69 11.02
C TYR A 218 -10.26 13.99 11.13
N TYR A 219 -10.31 12.73 10.75
CA TYR A 219 -11.48 11.87 10.88
C TYR A 219 -11.32 10.90 12.05
N ASN A 220 -12.42 10.63 12.78
CA ASN A 220 -12.45 9.61 13.84
C ASN A 220 -12.48 8.21 13.22
N LYS A 221 -11.29 7.70 12.94
CA LYS A 221 -11.09 6.38 12.34
C LYS A 221 -11.60 5.25 13.23
N VAL A 222 -12.40 4.36 12.65
CA VAL A 222 -12.91 3.13 13.27
C VAL A 222 -12.16 1.92 12.76
N LYS A 223 -11.92 1.83 11.44
CA LYS A 223 -11.26 0.68 10.83
C LYS A 223 -10.55 1.08 9.54
N ASP A 224 -9.34 0.54 9.34
CA ASP A 224 -8.62 0.59 8.05
C ASP A 224 -8.94 -0.66 7.24
N PHE A 225 -9.01 -0.52 5.93
CA PHE A 225 -9.02 -1.60 4.95
C PHE A 225 -8.56 -1.05 3.60
N GLY A 226 -8.39 -1.91 2.61
CA GLY A 226 -8.04 -1.51 1.26
C GLY A 226 -8.80 -2.31 0.22
N MET A 227 -8.78 -1.79 -0.99
CA MET A 227 -9.14 -2.50 -2.22
C MET A 227 -7.90 -2.60 -3.09
N GLU A 228 -7.65 -3.78 -3.61
CA GLU A 228 -6.51 -4.05 -4.47
C GLU A 228 -6.96 -4.13 -5.92
N PHE A 229 -6.15 -3.58 -6.82
CA PHE A 229 -6.44 -3.44 -8.24
C PHE A 229 -5.19 -3.71 -9.09
N SER A 230 -5.39 -3.87 -10.40
CA SER A 230 -4.33 -3.85 -11.40
C SER A 230 -4.75 -3.05 -12.63
N VAL A 231 -3.76 -2.49 -13.33
CA VAL A 231 -3.93 -1.88 -14.65
C VAL A 231 -3.27 -2.81 -15.67
N ASP A 232 -4.04 -3.27 -16.65
CA ASP A 232 -3.55 -4.15 -17.71
C ASP A 232 -2.81 -3.40 -18.82
N ALA A 233 -2.35 -4.14 -19.86
CA ALA A 233 -1.62 -3.58 -20.98
C ALA A 233 -2.45 -2.60 -21.84
N ASP A 234 -3.78 -2.72 -21.82
CA ASP A 234 -4.72 -1.85 -22.55
C ASP A 234 -5.11 -0.62 -21.71
N GLY A 235 -4.59 -0.51 -20.48
CA GLY A 235 -4.88 0.58 -19.55
C GLY A 235 -6.20 0.41 -18.79
N LYS A 236 -6.80 -0.78 -18.82
CA LYS A 236 -8.02 -1.09 -18.08
C LYS A 236 -7.73 -1.43 -16.65
N VAL A 237 -8.57 -0.94 -15.74
CA VAL A 237 -8.47 -1.18 -14.32
C VAL A 237 -9.33 -2.38 -13.92
N HIS A 238 -8.69 -3.35 -13.27
CA HIS A 238 -9.33 -4.56 -12.77
C HIS A 238 -9.28 -4.59 -11.24
N TYR A 239 -10.39 -4.97 -10.62
CA TYR A 239 -10.45 -5.22 -9.19
C TYR A 239 -9.90 -6.61 -8.86
N GLU A 240 -9.02 -6.68 -7.86
CA GLU A 240 -8.35 -7.92 -7.43
C GLU A 240 -8.95 -8.47 -6.13
N GLY A 241 -9.47 -7.62 -5.24
CA GLY A 241 -10.11 -8.05 -4.01
C GLY A 241 -9.96 -7.09 -2.82
N LEU A 242 -10.70 -7.39 -1.75
CA LEU A 242 -10.62 -6.68 -0.48
C LEU A 242 -9.38 -7.09 0.34
N SER A 243 -8.76 -6.11 0.95
CA SER A 243 -7.64 -6.25 1.88
C SER A 243 -8.05 -5.72 3.25
N LEU A 244 -8.41 -6.62 4.18
CA LEU A 244 -8.69 -6.23 5.56
C LEU A 244 -7.42 -6.32 6.39
N PHE A 245 -6.86 -5.17 6.75
CA PHE A 245 -5.63 -5.09 7.52
C PHE A 245 -5.82 -4.41 8.87
N HIS A 246 -4.85 -4.59 9.73
CA HIS A 246 -4.77 -3.96 11.04
C HIS A 246 -3.57 -3.03 11.08
N THR A 247 -3.77 -1.89 11.72
CA THR A 247 -2.69 -0.95 12.05
C THR A 247 -2.61 -0.75 13.56
N MET A 248 -1.41 -0.55 14.09
CA MET A 248 -1.16 -0.13 15.47
C MET A 248 -0.23 1.07 15.43
N ASN A 249 -0.66 2.19 16.00
CA ASN A 249 0.08 3.47 15.95
C ASN A 249 0.45 3.90 14.50
N GLY A 250 -0.44 3.62 13.54
CA GLY A 250 -0.20 3.90 12.12
C GLY A 250 0.71 2.91 11.39
N ALA A 251 1.28 1.91 12.08
CA ALA A 251 2.09 0.88 11.47
C ALA A 251 1.26 -0.35 11.12
N TYR A 252 1.47 -0.92 9.93
CA TYR A 252 0.87 -2.18 9.50
C TYR A 252 1.26 -3.32 10.45
N THR A 253 0.27 -4.13 10.85
CA THR A 253 0.48 -5.27 11.75
C THR A 253 0.02 -6.62 11.19
N GLY A 254 -0.76 -6.63 10.10
CA GLY A 254 -1.16 -7.86 9.45
C GLY A 254 -2.47 -7.75 8.66
N ASN A 255 -2.75 -8.78 7.85
CA ASN A 255 -3.98 -8.93 7.07
C ASN A 255 -4.80 -10.12 7.53
N ILE A 256 -6.13 -10.00 7.40
CA ILE A 256 -7.07 -11.11 7.52
C ILE A 256 -7.05 -11.91 6.23
N LEU A 257 -6.82 -13.21 6.32
CA LEU A 257 -6.95 -14.17 5.23
C LEU A 257 -8.32 -14.87 5.37
N ALA A 258 -9.22 -14.54 4.49
CA ALA A 258 -10.58 -15.07 4.41
C ALA A 258 -11.09 -14.90 2.99
N SER A 259 -12.14 -15.64 2.61
CA SER A 259 -12.80 -15.44 1.31
C SER A 259 -13.33 -14.00 1.18
N GLU A 260 -13.59 -13.57 -0.04
CA GLU A 260 -14.13 -12.23 -0.31
C GLU A 260 -15.48 -12.02 0.40
N GLN A 261 -16.36 -13.02 0.35
CA GLN A 261 -17.68 -12.96 1.01
C GLN A 261 -17.56 -12.76 2.53
N VAL A 262 -16.60 -13.43 3.17
CA VAL A 262 -16.34 -13.25 4.62
C VAL A 262 -15.83 -11.84 4.91
N LYS A 263 -14.93 -11.31 4.08
CA LYS A 263 -14.43 -9.94 4.22
C LYS A 263 -15.54 -8.90 4.06
N LEU A 264 -16.41 -9.05 3.06
CA LEU A 264 -17.61 -8.23 2.86
C LEU A 264 -18.54 -8.28 4.08
N SER A 265 -18.83 -9.46 4.60
CA SER A 265 -19.64 -9.63 5.82
C SER A 265 -19.03 -8.95 7.06
N LEU A 266 -17.70 -8.92 7.18
CA LEU A 266 -17.01 -8.20 8.26
C LEU A 266 -17.13 -6.68 8.12
N LEU A 267 -17.05 -6.13 6.91
CA LEU A 267 -17.27 -4.72 6.62
C LEU A 267 -18.74 -4.32 6.69
N GLY A 268 -19.66 -5.25 6.39
CA GLY A 268 -21.11 -5.05 6.45
C GLY A 268 -21.65 -4.66 7.83
N ARG A 269 -20.84 -4.82 8.90
CA ARG A 269 -21.12 -4.28 10.23
C ARG A 269 -21.05 -2.75 10.30
N TYR A 270 -20.41 -2.12 9.34
CA TYR A 270 -20.15 -0.68 9.31
C TYR A 270 -20.74 -0.01 8.07
N LEU A 271 -20.65 -0.66 6.91
CA LEU A 271 -20.96 -0.07 5.61
C LEU A 271 -21.86 -1.00 4.80
N PRO A 272 -22.86 -0.47 4.06
CA PRO A 272 -23.62 -1.26 3.10
C PRO A 272 -22.71 -1.88 2.03
N GLU A 273 -22.95 -3.15 1.67
CA GLU A 273 -22.21 -3.83 0.61
C GLU A 273 -22.41 -3.14 -0.75
N THR A 274 -23.60 -2.59 -0.98
CA THR A 274 -23.91 -1.79 -2.19
C THR A 274 -22.99 -0.58 -2.34
N LEU A 275 -22.67 0.13 -1.24
CA LEU A 275 -21.73 1.26 -1.27
C LEU A 275 -20.31 0.79 -1.62
N LEU A 276 -19.86 -0.34 -1.07
CA LEU A 276 -18.53 -0.90 -1.39
C LEU A 276 -18.44 -1.28 -2.86
N HIS A 277 -19.49 -1.86 -3.41
CA HIS A 277 -19.59 -2.21 -4.84
C HIS A 277 -19.57 -0.97 -5.75
N GLU A 278 -20.33 0.06 -5.40
CA GLU A 278 -20.40 1.30 -6.15
C GLU A 278 -19.06 2.02 -6.16
N VAL A 279 -18.37 2.09 -5.02
CA VAL A 279 -17.01 2.64 -4.92
C VAL A 279 -16.03 1.83 -5.77
N GLN A 280 -16.07 0.51 -5.70
CA GLN A 280 -15.24 -0.38 -6.53
C GLN A 280 -15.41 -0.09 -8.03
N GLN A 281 -16.65 -0.03 -8.52
CA GLN A 281 -16.96 0.24 -9.92
C GLN A 281 -16.51 1.65 -10.35
N THR A 282 -16.73 2.64 -9.47
CA THR A 282 -16.30 4.02 -9.71
C THR A 282 -14.79 4.12 -9.79
N VAL A 283 -14.05 3.43 -8.90
CA VAL A 283 -12.59 3.36 -8.97
C VAL A 283 -12.14 2.76 -10.30
N CYS A 284 -12.70 1.62 -10.73
CA CYS A 284 -12.32 0.99 -12.00
C CYS A 284 -12.47 1.96 -13.18
N THR A 285 -13.53 2.74 -13.22
CA THR A 285 -13.80 3.68 -14.32
C THR A 285 -12.95 4.95 -14.22
N CYS A 286 -12.88 5.57 -13.03
CA CYS A 286 -12.26 6.88 -12.84
C CYS A 286 -10.74 6.84 -12.70
N ALA A 287 -10.16 5.70 -12.29
CA ALA A 287 -8.72 5.54 -12.20
C ALA A 287 -8.06 5.31 -13.58
N GLU A 288 -8.76 4.78 -14.58
CA GLU A 288 -8.21 4.56 -15.93
C GLU A 288 -7.58 5.83 -16.56
N PRO A 289 -8.31 6.95 -16.68
CA PRO A 289 -7.73 8.17 -17.23
C PRO A 289 -6.67 8.80 -16.32
N LEU A 290 -6.82 8.63 -15.00
CA LEU A 290 -5.92 9.19 -13.99
C LEU A 290 -4.55 8.48 -13.99
N LEU A 291 -4.55 7.15 -14.18
CA LEU A 291 -3.35 6.31 -14.19
C LEU A 291 -2.82 6.01 -15.61
N ARG A 292 -3.21 6.83 -16.59
CA ARG A 292 -2.80 6.62 -17.99
C ARG A 292 -1.29 6.47 -18.13
N GLY A 293 -0.88 5.37 -18.78
CA GLY A 293 0.52 5.01 -19.02
C GLY A 293 1.17 4.22 -17.88
N TYR A 294 0.48 3.99 -16.78
CA TYR A 294 0.88 3.03 -15.77
C TYR A 294 0.30 1.65 -16.09
N HIS A 295 1.08 0.61 -15.86
CA HIS A 295 0.66 -0.80 -15.96
C HIS A 295 1.19 -1.56 -14.76
N GLY A 296 0.33 -2.34 -14.12
CA GLY A 296 0.70 -3.12 -12.94
C GLY A 296 -0.26 -2.99 -11.77
N PRO A 297 0.09 -3.57 -10.63
CA PRO A 297 -0.77 -3.59 -9.44
C PRO A 297 -0.78 -2.23 -8.73
N PHE A 298 -1.92 -1.89 -8.14
CA PHE A 298 -2.03 -0.79 -7.19
C PHE A 298 -3.07 -1.09 -6.12
N GLY A 299 -2.93 -0.48 -4.94
CA GLY A 299 -3.89 -0.59 -3.86
C GLY A 299 -4.44 0.77 -3.46
N ILE A 300 -5.68 0.82 -3.02
CA ILE A 300 -6.30 2.02 -2.44
C ILE A 300 -6.59 1.73 -0.97
N ASP A 301 -5.94 2.48 -0.09
CA ASP A 301 -6.25 2.46 1.33
C ASP A 301 -7.53 3.26 1.59
N MET A 302 -8.43 2.65 2.36
CA MET A 302 -9.74 3.18 2.72
C MET A 302 -9.92 3.15 4.24
N MET A 303 -10.87 3.92 4.72
CA MET A 303 -11.10 4.02 6.17
C MET A 303 -12.58 4.16 6.49
N VAL A 304 -13.07 3.34 7.42
CA VAL A 304 -14.36 3.55 8.08
C VAL A 304 -14.16 4.62 9.14
N VAL A 305 -15.01 5.63 9.15
CA VAL A 305 -15.00 6.71 10.13
C VAL A 305 -16.32 6.80 10.88
N ALA A 306 -16.26 7.17 12.16
CA ALA A 306 -17.48 7.43 12.94
C ALA A 306 -18.12 8.74 12.45
N ASN A 307 -19.42 8.70 12.19
CA ASN A 307 -20.21 9.87 11.86
C ASN A 307 -20.62 10.58 13.16
N ASN A 308 -19.92 11.66 13.51
CA ASN A 308 -20.20 12.46 14.71
C ASN A 308 -21.32 13.50 14.50
N CYS A 309 -21.98 13.51 13.35
CA CYS A 309 -23.00 14.49 13.02
C CYS A 309 -24.35 14.05 13.58
N GLN A 310 -24.73 14.57 14.77
CA GLN A 310 -26.04 14.34 15.39
C GLN A 310 -27.21 14.96 14.59
N LEU A 311 -26.93 15.74 13.55
CA LEU A 311 -27.89 16.50 12.74
C LEU A 311 -28.06 15.97 11.32
N SER A 312 -27.41 14.86 10.94
CA SER A 312 -27.58 14.36 9.57
C SER A 312 -28.92 13.62 9.44
N ILE A 313 -29.66 13.98 8.39
CA ILE A 313 -30.91 13.31 7.96
C ILE A 313 -30.64 11.82 7.62
N VAL A 314 -29.38 11.45 7.42
CA VAL A 314 -28.91 10.10 7.16
C VAL A 314 -28.53 9.46 8.48
N ASN A 315 -29.30 8.50 8.93
CA ASN A 315 -29.12 7.76 10.19
C ASN A 315 -27.92 6.76 10.16
N CYS A 316 -26.82 7.14 9.46
CA CYS A 316 -25.62 6.32 9.33
C CYS A 316 -24.65 6.61 10.46
N GLN A 317 -24.39 5.61 11.31
CA GLN A 317 -23.40 5.69 12.39
C GLN A 317 -21.97 5.78 11.86
N PHE A 318 -21.72 5.26 10.65
CA PHE A 318 -20.42 5.21 10.03
C PHE A 318 -20.46 5.75 8.59
N LEU A 319 -19.34 6.31 8.15
CA LEU A 319 -19.11 6.78 6.79
C LEU A 319 -17.85 6.11 6.22
N LEU A 320 -17.75 6.04 4.90
CA LEU A 320 -16.57 5.55 4.22
C LEU A 320 -15.71 6.74 3.74
N HIS A 321 -14.43 6.76 4.11
CA HIS A 321 -13.42 7.54 3.39
C HIS A 321 -12.85 6.65 2.28
N PRO A 322 -13.23 6.84 1.01
CA PRO A 322 -13.03 5.85 -0.05
C PRO A 322 -11.64 5.89 -0.69
N CYS A 323 -10.82 6.89 -0.37
CA CYS A 323 -9.47 6.99 -0.92
C CYS A 323 -8.56 7.82 0.01
N VAL A 324 -7.92 7.16 0.96
CA VAL A 324 -6.96 7.77 1.91
C VAL A 324 -5.58 7.88 1.27
N GLU A 325 -5.21 6.90 0.45
CA GLU A 325 -3.93 6.82 -0.26
C GLU A 325 -4.04 5.85 -1.44
N ILE A 326 -3.36 6.16 -2.55
CA ILE A 326 -3.15 5.24 -3.66
C ILE A 326 -1.70 4.75 -3.59
N ASN A 327 -1.52 3.45 -3.45
CA ASN A 327 -0.24 2.78 -3.43
C ASN A 327 0.05 2.21 -4.82
N LEU A 328 0.79 2.93 -5.68
CA LEU A 328 1.03 2.56 -7.09
C LEU A 328 2.12 1.49 -7.20
N ARG A 329 1.89 0.38 -6.55
CA ARG A 329 2.75 -0.80 -6.41
C ARG A 329 1.97 -1.97 -5.84
N ARG A 330 2.61 -3.13 -5.73
CA ARG A 330 2.06 -4.19 -4.88
C ARG A 330 2.00 -3.73 -3.43
N THR A 331 1.03 -4.26 -2.70
CA THR A 331 0.81 -4.01 -1.27
C THR A 331 0.83 -5.32 -0.50
N MET A 332 0.85 -5.25 0.82
CA MET A 332 0.64 -6.45 1.64
C MET A 332 -0.78 -7.03 1.47
N GLY A 333 -1.71 -6.24 0.96
CA GLY A 333 -3.03 -6.70 0.54
C GLY A 333 -2.96 -7.69 -0.63
N HIS A 334 -2.19 -7.39 -1.68
CA HIS A 334 -1.95 -8.34 -2.78
C HIS A 334 -1.30 -9.64 -2.30
N VAL A 335 -0.36 -9.56 -1.32
CA VAL A 335 0.20 -10.77 -0.69
C VAL A 335 -0.88 -11.56 0.05
N ALA A 336 -1.77 -10.88 0.76
CA ALA A 336 -2.86 -11.53 1.45
C ALA A 336 -3.85 -12.18 0.47
N LEU A 337 -4.12 -11.55 -0.68
CA LEU A 337 -4.99 -12.12 -1.73
C LEU A 337 -4.40 -13.40 -2.32
N SER A 338 -3.08 -13.47 -2.52
CA SER A 338 -2.43 -14.71 -2.99
C SER A 338 -2.50 -15.87 -1.97
N LEU A 339 -2.78 -15.57 -0.71
CA LEU A 339 -2.96 -16.53 0.38
C LEU A 339 -4.42 -16.66 0.80
N THR A 340 -5.37 -16.11 0.04
CA THR A 340 -6.79 -16.12 0.40
C THR A 340 -7.36 -17.54 0.25
N PRO A 341 -8.01 -18.10 1.30
CA PRO A 341 -8.68 -19.39 1.22
C PRO A 341 -9.92 -19.31 0.31
N GLN A 342 -10.26 -20.44 -0.32
CA GLN A 342 -11.49 -20.58 -1.08
C GLN A 342 -12.69 -20.95 -0.20
N ASP A 343 -12.43 -21.51 0.98
CA ASP A 343 -13.44 -21.99 1.92
C ASP A 343 -13.80 -20.87 2.91
N ASP A 344 -15.09 -20.54 3.02
CA ASP A 344 -15.62 -19.51 3.90
C ASP A 344 -15.44 -19.82 5.40
N ASP A 345 -15.23 -21.08 5.76
CA ASP A 345 -14.95 -21.49 7.14
C ASP A 345 -13.48 -21.26 7.54
N VAL A 346 -12.60 -21.04 6.58
CA VAL A 346 -11.18 -20.84 6.84
C VAL A 346 -10.88 -19.37 7.09
N ARG A 347 -10.32 -19.09 8.26
CA ARG A 347 -9.86 -17.74 8.64
C ARG A 347 -8.48 -17.81 9.26
N ALA A 348 -7.56 -17.06 8.71
CA ALA A 348 -6.22 -16.91 9.24
C ALA A 348 -5.82 -15.43 9.29
N VAL A 349 -4.70 -15.13 9.93
CA VAL A 349 -4.10 -13.80 9.97
C VAL A 349 -2.66 -13.94 9.51
N MET A 350 -2.30 -13.14 8.52
CA MET A 350 -0.94 -12.96 8.06
C MET A 350 -0.31 -11.77 8.79
N ARG A 351 0.89 -11.93 9.32
CA ARG A 351 1.66 -10.87 9.98
C ARG A 351 3.11 -10.90 9.55
N ILE A 352 3.73 -9.72 9.56
CA ILE A 352 5.18 -9.60 9.53
C ILE A 352 5.64 -9.36 10.96
N GLU A 353 6.43 -10.28 11.50
CA GLU A 353 6.98 -10.20 12.85
C GLU A 353 8.50 -10.03 12.79
N TYR A 354 9.05 -9.19 13.66
CA TYR A 354 10.50 -9.04 13.84
C TYR A 354 10.89 -9.80 15.10
N VAL A 355 11.59 -10.91 14.94
CA VAL A 355 11.98 -11.81 16.04
C VAL A 355 13.41 -12.29 15.81
N GLY A 356 14.23 -12.27 16.86
CA GLY A 356 15.61 -12.76 16.78
C GLY A 356 16.49 -12.01 15.77
N GLY A 357 16.22 -10.74 15.51
CA GLY A 357 17.00 -9.93 14.57
C GLY A 357 16.56 -10.05 13.11
N SER A 358 15.48 -10.78 12.79
CA SER A 358 14.99 -11.02 11.42
C SER A 358 13.49 -10.83 11.29
N TYR A 359 13.02 -10.47 10.08
CA TYR A 359 11.60 -10.41 9.73
C TYR A 359 11.08 -11.76 9.25
N HIS A 360 9.90 -12.12 9.70
CA HIS A 360 9.24 -13.39 9.34
C HIS A 360 7.80 -13.17 8.91
N LEU A 361 7.39 -13.83 7.83
CA LEU A 361 5.98 -13.97 7.48
C LEU A 361 5.37 -15.07 8.35
N LYS A 362 4.40 -14.71 9.19
CA LYS A 362 3.72 -15.63 10.09
C LYS A 362 2.24 -15.73 9.77
N LEU A 363 1.76 -16.97 9.69
CA LEU A 363 0.35 -17.29 9.54
C LEU A 363 -0.18 -17.86 10.85
N THR A 364 -1.23 -17.27 11.39
CA THR A 364 -1.91 -17.73 12.62
C THR A 364 -3.39 -17.96 12.35
N ASN A 365 -4.01 -18.91 13.07
CA ASN A 365 -5.46 -19.04 13.00
C ASN A 365 -6.09 -17.80 13.63
N SER A 366 -7.10 -17.26 12.98
CA SER A 366 -7.96 -16.26 13.63
C SER A 366 -8.72 -16.95 14.76
N LYS A 367 -8.50 -16.50 16.00
CA LYS A 367 -9.44 -16.85 17.08
C LYS A 367 -10.79 -16.23 16.71
N LYS A 368 -11.90 -16.93 16.98
CA LYS A 368 -13.29 -16.56 16.62
C LYS A 368 -13.77 -15.15 17.04
N THR A 369 -12.86 -14.28 17.48
CA THR A 369 -13.16 -12.93 17.97
C THR A 369 -12.51 -11.91 17.03
N ILE A 370 -13.18 -11.67 15.89
CA ILE A 370 -12.97 -10.49 15.05
C ILE A 370 -14.34 -9.85 14.81
#